data_4e47dd84f057d2bf2fe8c4b2b5277b6c
#
_entry.id   4e47dd84f057d2bf2fe8c4b2b5277b6c
#
_cell.length_a   1.000
_cell.length_b   1.000
_cell.length_c   1.000
_cell.angle_alpha   90.00
_cell.angle_beta   90.00
_cell.angle_gamma   90.00
#
_symmetry.space_group_name_H-M   'P 1'
#
loop_
_entity.id
_entity.type
_entity.pdbx_description
1 polymer ?
#
loop_
_entity_poly.entity_id
_entity_poly.type
_entity_poly.pdbx_seq_one_letter_code
_entity_poly.pdbx_strand_id
1 'polypeptide(L)'
;MQDDIVDDRELRLVMSLKAARAKVYRAWTEPELLKQWFAPQPLTTPVAELDVRPGGASLIVMRTPDGQEMPNRGVYLEVVANEKLVFTNAYSSAWVPSEKPFMTVVVTFEDEGAGTRYVARALHWTREDRDVHEKMGFHTGWAQCARQLEAVAAGL
;
A
#
# COMPACT_ATOMS: atom_id res chain seq x y z
N MET A 1 4.92 -20.15 -11.52
CA MET A 1 3.67 -19.67 -10.93
C MET A 1 3.32 -18.30 -11.47
N GLN A 2 2.05 -17.96 -11.47
CA GLN A 2 1.59 -16.67 -11.97
C GLN A 2 2.24 -15.50 -11.22
N ASP A 3 2.53 -15.68 -9.94
CA ASP A 3 3.12 -14.63 -9.11
C ASP A 3 4.52 -14.23 -9.52
N ASP A 4 5.20 -15.07 -10.29
CA ASP A 4 6.56 -14.80 -10.73
C ASP A 4 6.61 -14.07 -12.07
N ILE A 5 5.46 -13.88 -12.72
CA ILE A 5 5.39 -13.19 -13.99
C ILE A 5 5.32 -11.69 -13.74
N VAL A 6 6.36 -10.98 -14.17
CA VAL A 6 6.38 -9.52 -14.09
C VAL A 6 5.91 -8.98 -15.42
N ASP A 7 4.74 -8.35 -15.39
CA ASP A 7 4.16 -7.66 -16.53
C ASP A 7 4.88 -6.33 -16.74
N ASP A 8 4.95 -5.81 -17.96
CA ASP A 8 5.56 -4.51 -18.23
C ASP A 8 4.75 -3.34 -17.67
N ARG A 9 3.57 -3.60 -17.08
CA ARG A 9 2.75 -2.64 -16.37
C ARG A 9 2.90 -2.73 -14.85
N GLU A 10 3.79 -3.59 -14.36
CA GLU A 10 3.97 -3.83 -12.93
C GLU A 10 5.25 -3.19 -12.39
N LEU A 11 5.15 -2.62 -11.18
CA LEU A 11 6.31 -2.29 -10.35
C LEU A 11 6.24 -3.17 -9.11
N ARG A 12 7.39 -3.67 -8.66
CA ARG A 12 7.44 -4.62 -7.54
C ARG A 12 8.52 -4.23 -6.54
N LEU A 13 8.16 -4.28 -5.26
CA LEU A 13 9.09 -4.12 -4.14
C LEU A 13 9.06 -5.39 -3.30
N VAL A 14 10.24 -5.96 -3.01
CA VAL A 14 10.38 -7.12 -2.12
C VAL A 14 11.33 -6.70 -1.00
N MET A 15 10.90 -6.86 0.24
CA MET A 15 11.71 -6.51 1.41
C MET A 15 11.53 -7.52 2.53
N SER A 16 12.62 -7.74 3.27
CA SER A 16 12.59 -8.52 4.52
C SER A 16 12.39 -7.54 5.67
N LEU A 17 11.29 -7.71 6.41
CA LEU A 17 10.98 -6.88 7.58
C LEU A 17 11.22 -7.70 8.85
N LYS A 18 11.71 -7.05 9.90
CA LYS A 18 12.06 -7.71 11.17
C LYS A 18 10.88 -7.87 12.12
N ALA A 19 9.67 -7.58 11.68
CA ALA A 19 8.45 -7.72 12.49
C ALA A 19 7.60 -8.87 11.97
N ALA A 20 6.89 -9.56 12.88
CA ALA A 20 6.02 -10.66 12.52
C ALA A 20 4.88 -10.20 11.59
N ARG A 21 4.46 -11.05 10.67
CA ARG A 21 3.46 -10.68 9.65
C ARG A 21 2.13 -10.23 10.23
N ALA A 22 1.71 -10.78 11.36
CA ALA A 22 0.47 -10.36 12.01
C ALA A 22 0.54 -8.90 12.45
N LYS A 23 1.72 -8.44 12.90
CA LYS A 23 1.93 -7.05 13.31
C LYS A 23 2.03 -6.13 12.11
N VAL A 24 2.69 -6.59 11.03
CA VAL A 24 2.77 -5.83 9.78
C VAL A 24 1.37 -5.67 9.18
N TYR A 25 0.59 -6.72 9.17
CA TYR A 25 -0.81 -6.68 8.70
C TYR A 25 -1.66 -5.71 9.53
N ARG A 26 -1.52 -5.74 10.88
CA ARG A 26 -2.22 -4.79 11.75
C ARG A 26 -1.88 -3.35 11.38
N ALA A 27 -0.61 -3.07 11.15
CA ALA A 27 -0.18 -1.71 10.79
C ALA A 27 -0.78 -1.24 9.46
N TRP A 28 -1.09 -2.15 8.55
CA TRP A 28 -1.78 -1.86 7.29
C TRP A 28 -3.29 -1.65 7.45
N THR A 29 -3.92 -2.27 8.46
CA THR A 29 -5.38 -2.38 8.54
C THR A 29 -6.00 -1.59 9.68
N GLU A 30 -5.21 -1.14 10.65
CA GLU A 30 -5.69 -0.28 11.74
C GLU A 30 -5.38 1.17 11.41
N PRO A 31 -6.38 2.04 11.27
CA PRO A 31 -6.17 3.42 10.81
C PRO A 31 -5.13 4.20 11.60
N GLU A 32 -5.14 4.09 12.93
CA GLU A 32 -4.19 4.84 13.76
C GLU A 32 -2.76 4.35 13.61
N LEU A 33 -2.57 3.09 13.23
CA LEU A 33 -1.24 2.57 12.94
C LEU A 33 -0.80 2.95 11.52
N LEU A 34 -1.70 2.87 10.54
CA LEU A 34 -1.39 3.21 9.16
C LEU A 34 -0.92 4.66 9.04
N LYS A 35 -1.53 5.57 9.77
CA LYS A 35 -1.14 6.98 9.75
C LYS A 35 0.32 7.22 10.12
N GLN A 36 0.94 6.30 10.86
CA GLN A 36 2.29 6.49 11.37
C GLN A 36 3.38 6.16 10.36
N TRP A 37 3.06 5.49 9.25
CA TRP A 37 4.07 5.05 8.31
C TRP A 37 3.74 5.26 6.83
N PHE A 38 2.49 5.51 6.50
CA PHE A 38 1.99 5.40 5.11
C PHE A 38 2.66 6.36 4.13
N ALA A 39 3.10 7.51 4.56
CA ALA A 39 3.72 8.50 3.67
C ALA A 39 5.22 8.61 3.96
N PRO A 40 6.08 8.75 2.92
CA PRO A 40 7.52 8.93 3.16
C PRO A 40 7.76 10.28 3.81
N GLN A 41 8.46 10.29 4.94
CA GLN A 41 8.81 11.53 5.64
C GLN A 41 9.53 12.49 4.68
N PRO A 42 9.27 13.81 4.73
CA PRO A 42 8.53 14.54 5.77
C PRO A 42 7.02 14.65 5.55
N LEU A 43 6.44 13.93 4.59
CA LEU A 43 5.00 13.89 4.44
C LEU A 43 4.35 13.22 5.65
N THR A 44 3.10 13.59 5.93
CA THR A 44 2.30 13.01 7.00
C THR A 44 1.00 12.44 6.44
N THR A 45 0.33 11.64 7.25
CA THR A 45 -0.96 11.03 6.89
C THR A 45 -1.99 11.39 7.95
N PRO A 46 -2.62 12.58 7.85
CA PRO A 46 -3.55 13.04 8.89
C PRO A 46 -4.87 12.28 8.92
N VAL A 47 -5.28 11.65 7.83
CA VAL A 47 -6.57 10.95 7.75
C VAL A 47 -6.37 9.54 7.20
N ALA A 48 -6.96 8.56 7.87
CA ALA A 48 -7.08 7.21 7.37
C ALA A 48 -8.43 6.64 7.81
N GLU A 49 -9.27 6.33 6.84
CA GLU A 49 -10.59 5.71 7.07
C GLU A 49 -10.59 4.42 6.26
N LEU A 50 -10.67 3.29 6.92
CA LEU A 50 -10.50 1.98 6.31
C LEU A 50 -11.67 1.07 6.65
N ASP A 51 -12.33 0.54 5.63
CA ASP A 51 -13.33 -0.51 5.78
C ASP A 51 -12.71 -1.77 5.17
N VAL A 52 -11.95 -2.51 5.99
CA VAL A 52 -11.08 -3.59 5.52
C VAL A 52 -11.89 -4.86 5.30
N ARG A 53 -12.52 -4.92 4.14
CA ARG A 53 -13.26 -6.09 3.65
C ARG A 53 -13.40 -5.96 2.13
N PRO A 54 -13.61 -7.05 1.41
CA PRO A 54 -13.87 -6.94 -0.04
C PRO A 54 -15.05 -6.01 -0.30
N GLY A 55 -14.84 -5.03 -1.18
CA GLY A 55 -15.83 -4.00 -1.49
C GLY A 55 -15.84 -2.82 -0.51
N GLY A 56 -15.07 -2.88 0.57
CA GLY A 56 -14.98 -1.78 1.53
C GLY A 56 -14.20 -0.60 0.96
N ALA A 57 -14.63 0.61 1.29
CA ALA A 57 -13.97 1.83 0.81
C ALA A 57 -12.84 2.26 1.75
N SER A 58 -11.84 2.93 1.19
CA SER A 58 -10.77 3.55 1.96
C SER A 58 -10.58 5.00 1.56
N LEU A 59 -10.16 5.81 2.52
CA LEU A 59 -9.72 7.18 2.29
C LEU A 59 -8.46 7.39 3.09
N ILE A 60 -7.35 7.67 2.40
CA ILE A 60 -6.08 7.97 3.03
C ILE A 60 -5.61 9.31 2.48
N VAL A 61 -5.40 10.28 3.36
CA VAL A 61 -4.96 11.62 2.97
C VAL A 61 -3.52 11.82 3.40
N MET A 62 -2.65 12.09 2.43
CA MET A 62 -1.28 12.49 2.70
C MET A 62 -1.19 14.01 2.68
N ARG A 63 -0.26 14.57 3.47
CA ARG A 63 -0.07 16.02 3.56
C ARG A 63 1.40 16.37 3.44
N THR A 64 1.70 17.35 2.60
CA THR A 64 3.05 17.90 2.47
C THR A 64 3.37 18.83 3.64
N PRO A 65 4.66 19.13 3.90
CA PRO A 65 5.03 20.07 4.98
C PRO A 65 4.42 21.46 4.82
N ASP A 66 4.14 21.90 3.60
CA ASP A 66 3.50 23.19 3.34
C ASP A 66 1.97 23.14 3.41
N GLY A 67 1.40 21.99 3.80
CA GLY A 67 -0.03 21.86 4.05
C GLY A 67 -0.87 21.38 2.88
N GLN A 68 -0.27 21.07 1.74
CA GLN A 68 -1.02 20.56 0.59
C GLN A 68 -1.47 19.12 0.86
N GLU A 69 -2.76 18.84 0.67
CA GLU A 69 -3.33 17.52 0.90
C GLU A 69 -3.54 16.75 -0.39
N MET A 70 -3.29 15.44 -0.32
CA MET A 70 -3.44 14.53 -1.44
C MET A 70 -4.34 13.37 -1.00
N PRO A 71 -5.67 13.48 -1.24
CA PRO A 71 -6.59 12.40 -0.89
C PRO A 71 -6.42 11.22 -1.83
N ASN A 72 -6.41 10.01 -1.24
CA ASN A 72 -6.38 8.76 -1.99
C ASN A 72 -7.61 7.96 -1.59
N ARG A 73 -8.55 7.81 -2.52
CA ARG A 73 -9.76 7.01 -2.33
C ARG A 73 -9.62 5.72 -3.08
N GLY A 74 -10.12 4.64 -2.50
CA GLY A 74 -10.05 3.34 -3.16
C GLY A 74 -10.99 2.33 -2.55
N VAL A 75 -10.86 1.12 -3.05
CA VAL A 75 -11.71 -0.01 -2.66
C VAL A 75 -10.83 -1.24 -2.46
N TYR A 76 -11.10 -1.99 -1.39
CA TYR A 76 -10.47 -3.30 -1.19
C TYR A 76 -11.12 -4.32 -2.12
N LEU A 77 -10.30 -5.13 -2.78
CA LEU A 77 -10.76 -6.18 -3.69
C LEU A 77 -10.65 -7.57 -3.04
N GLU A 78 -9.57 -7.77 -2.27
CA GLU A 78 -9.33 -9.05 -1.60
C GLU A 78 -8.67 -8.78 -0.26
N VAL A 79 -9.11 -9.47 0.78
CA VAL A 79 -8.56 -9.35 2.13
C VAL A 79 -8.39 -10.75 2.71
N VAL A 80 -7.14 -11.14 2.97
CA VAL A 80 -6.83 -12.41 3.64
C VAL A 80 -5.98 -12.07 4.86
N ALA A 81 -6.54 -12.25 6.04
CA ALA A 81 -5.90 -11.83 7.28
C ALA A 81 -4.48 -12.37 7.40
N ASN A 82 -3.53 -11.49 7.69
CA ASN A 82 -2.11 -11.77 7.87
C ASN A 82 -1.38 -12.27 6.61
N GLU A 83 -2.07 -12.34 5.45
CA GLU A 83 -1.48 -12.91 4.25
C GLU A 83 -1.51 -11.98 3.05
N LYS A 84 -2.62 -11.25 2.82
CA LYS A 84 -2.78 -10.53 1.56
C LYS A 84 -3.80 -9.42 1.63
N LEU A 85 -3.47 -8.29 1.01
CA LEU A 85 -4.40 -7.19 0.75
C LEU A 85 -4.31 -6.83 -0.73
N VAL A 86 -5.46 -6.71 -1.38
CA VAL A 86 -5.53 -6.18 -2.74
C VAL A 86 -6.49 -4.99 -2.72
N PHE A 87 -6.04 -3.87 -3.24
CA PHE A 87 -6.88 -2.67 -3.30
C PHE A 87 -6.58 -1.88 -4.57
N THR A 88 -7.53 -1.04 -4.96
CA THR A 88 -7.43 -0.29 -6.21
C THR A 88 -7.97 1.13 -6.04
N ASN A 89 -7.41 2.07 -6.78
CA ASN A 89 -8.00 3.40 -6.91
C ASN A 89 -8.80 3.57 -8.20
N ALA A 90 -9.10 2.47 -8.90
CA ALA A 90 -9.99 2.50 -10.06
C ALA A 90 -11.43 2.83 -9.68
N TYR A 91 -11.80 2.62 -8.42
CA TYR A 91 -13.09 2.97 -7.86
C TYR A 91 -12.89 3.79 -6.60
N SER A 92 -13.71 4.82 -6.41
CA SER A 92 -13.67 5.65 -5.19
C SER A 92 -14.47 5.01 -4.06
N SER A 93 -15.43 4.19 -4.39
CA SER A 93 -16.17 3.28 -3.52
C SER A 93 -16.67 2.14 -4.38
N ALA A 94 -17.28 1.10 -3.79
CA ALA A 94 -17.75 -0.06 -4.55
C ALA A 94 -18.67 0.39 -5.69
N TRP A 95 -18.29 0.01 -6.92
CA TRP A 95 -19.01 0.28 -8.16
C TRP A 95 -19.11 1.76 -8.58
N VAL A 96 -18.37 2.66 -7.92
CA VAL A 96 -18.27 4.07 -8.32
C VAL A 96 -16.91 4.30 -8.96
N PRO A 97 -16.80 4.37 -10.29
CA PRO A 97 -15.52 4.55 -10.97
C PRO A 97 -14.86 5.87 -10.58
N SER A 98 -13.55 5.83 -10.41
CA SER A 98 -12.79 7.05 -10.17
C SER A 98 -12.55 7.79 -11.48
N GLU A 99 -12.24 9.08 -11.39
CA GLU A 99 -11.96 9.89 -12.57
C GLU A 99 -10.65 9.50 -13.23
N LYS A 100 -9.65 9.12 -12.43
CA LYS A 100 -8.30 8.78 -12.92
C LYS A 100 -7.82 7.50 -12.25
N PRO A 101 -8.20 6.34 -12.76
CA PRO A 101 -7.64 5.09 -12.25
C PRO A 101 -6.14 5.06 -12.51
N PHE A 102 -5.37 4.69 -11.51
CA PHE A 102 -3.92 4.70 -11.62
C PHE A 102 -3.30 3.35 -11.36
N MET A 103 -3.66 2.70 -10.25
CA MET A 103 -3.03 1.44 -9.88
C MET A 103 -3.95 0.52 -9.09
N THR A 104 -3.65 -0.76 -9.18
CA THR A 104 -4.13 -1.78 -8.26
C THR A 104 -2.91 -2.32 -7.53
N VAL A 105 -3.00 -2.43 -6.22
CA VAL A 105 -1.88 -2.86 -5.39
C VAL A 105 -2.18 -4.21 -4.77
N VAL A 106 -1.20 -5.11 -4.85
CA VAL A 106 -1.24 -6.42 -4.20
C VAL A 106 -0.11 -6.44 -3.18
N VAL A 107 -0.46 -6.51 -1.90
CA VAL A 107 0.52 -6.63 -0.81
C VAL A 107 0.40 -8.02 -0.21
N THR A 108 1.51 -8.74 -0.13
CA THR A 108 1.54 -10.06 0.51
C THR A 108 2.49 -10.05 1.70
N PHE A 109 2.10 -10.83 2.71
CA PHE A 109 2.81 -10.96 3.97
C PHE A 109 3.08 -12.44 4.19
N GLU A 110 4.35 -12.86 4.11
CA GLU A 110 4.73 -14.25 4.32
C GLU A 110 5.68 -14.34 5.51
N ASP A 111 5.58 -15.43 6.27
CA ASP A 111 6.55 -15.67 7.34
C ASP A 111 7.94 -15.86 6.75
N GLU A 112 8.93 -15.20 7.35
CA GLU A 112 10.34 -15.33 6.98
C GLU A 112 11.13 -15.36 8.28
N GLY A 113 11.32 -16.55 8.84
CA GLY A 113 11.85 -16.70 10.18
C GLY A 113 10.90 -16.04 11.19
N ALA A 114 11.43 -15.17 12.04
CA ALA A 114 10.62 -14.40 12.98
C ALA A 114 10.04 -13.11 12.35
N GLY A 115 10.42 -12.82 11.11
CA GLY A 115 10.00 -11.61 10.41
C GLY A 115 9.05 -11.89 9.27
N THR A 116 9.01 -10.98 8.31
CA THR A 116 8.06 -11.00 7.19
C THR A 116 8.78 -10.79 5.86
N ARG A 117 8.48 -11.64 4.89
CA ARG A 117 8.77 -11.33 3.49
C ARG A 117 7.60 -10.48 2.99
N TYR A 118 7.90 -9.23 2.74
CA TYR A 118 6.91 -8.21 2.37
C TYR A 118 7.05 -7.93 0.87
N VAL A 119 5.97 -8.16 0.13
CA VAL A 119 5.95 -7.92 -1.31
C VAL A 119 4.83 -6.96 -1.63
N ALA A 120 5.16 -5.85 -2.26
CA ALA A 120 4.18 -4.88 -2.75
C ALA A 120 4.28 -4.81 -4.27
N ARG A 121 3.17 -5.08 -4.95
CA ARG A 121 3.08 -5.05 -6.40
C ARG A 121 2.10 -3.96 -6.80
N ALA A 122 2.55 -3.02 -7.61
CA ALA A 122 1.68 -1.98 -8.15
C ALA A 122 1.43 -2.28 -9.63
N LEU A 123 0.18 -2.55 -9.94
CA LEU A 123 -0.27 -2.90 -11.30
C LEU A 123 -0.92 -1.66 -11.93
N HIS A 124 -0.49 -1.29 -13.13
CA HIS A 124 -0.97 -0.08 -13.81
C HIS A 124 -1.81 -0.45 -15.03
N TRP A 125 -2.62 0.50 -15.52
CA TRP A 125 -3.45 0.28 -16.69
C TRP A 125 -2.62 0.18 -17.96
N THR A 126 -1.53 0.98 -18.02
CA THR A 126 -0.66 1.06 -19.18
C THR A 126 0.79 1.05 -18.73
N ARG A 127 1.68 0.74 -19.66
CA ARG A 127 3.11 0.84 -19.42
C ARG A 127 3.51 2.30 -19.15
N GLU A 128 2.86 3.24 -19.81
CA GLU A 128 3.12 4.66 -19.61
C GLU A 128 2.82 5.09 -18.17
N ASP A 129 1.71 4.64 -17.60
CA ASP A 129 1.36 4.92 -16.20
C ASP A 129 2.40 4.30 -15.26
N ARG A 130 2.83 3.08 -15.56
CA ARG A 130 3.89 2.40 -14.80
C ARG A 130 5.18 3.20 -14.82
N ASP A 131 5.58 3.71 -16.00
CA ASP A 131 6.81 4.49 -16.14
C ASP A 131 6.71 5.82 -15.39
N VAL A 132 5.56 6.46 -15.41
CA VAL A 132 5.32 7.69 -14.62
C VAL A 132 5.48 7.40 -13.13
N HIS A 133 4.90 6.31 -12.64
CA HIS A 133 4.99 5.95 -11.22
C HIS A 133 6.43 5.62 -10.82
N GLU A 134 7.18 4.95 -11.69
CA GLU A 134 8.58 4.67 -11.45
C GLU A 134 9.41 5.95 -11.35
N LYS A 135 9.18 6.90 -12.25
CA LYS A 135 9.86 8.21 -12.24
C LYS A 135 9.49 9.06 -11.04
N MET A 136 8.29 8.88 -10.50
CA MET A 136 7.86 9.55 -9.26
C MET A 136 8.61 9.02 -8.03
N GLY A 137 9.40 7.96 -8.18
CA GLY A 137 10.19 7.40 -7.10
C GLY A 137 9.52 6.23 -6.39
N PHE A 138 8.82 5.36 -7.13
CA PHE A 138 8.15 4.19 -6.55
C PHE A 138 9.09 3.40 -5.63
N HIS A 139 10.24 2.99 -6.14
CA HIS A 139 11.15 2.12 -5.36
C HIS A 139 11.64 2.80 -4.09
N THR A 140 12.08 4.05 -4.21
CA THR A 140 12.59 4.81 -3.06
C THR A 140 11.49 5.10 -2.05
N GLY A 141 10.33 5.57 -2.53
CA GLY A 141 9.22 5.95 -1.66
C GLY A 141 8.60 4.75 -0.94
N TRP A 142 8.33 3.68 -1.66
CA TRP A 142 7.75 2.48 -1.07
C TRP A 142 8.73 1.78 -0.13
N ALA A 143 10.03 1.79 -0.46
CA ALA A 143 11.04 1.23 0.43
C ALA A 143 11.15 2.02 1.74
N GLN A 144 11.10 3.35 1.65
CA GLN A 144 11.11 4.19 2.85
C GLN A 144 9.88 3.94 3.70
N CYS A 145 8.70 3.88 3.10
CA CYS A 145 7.47 3.57 3.82
C CYS A 145 7.53 2.18 4.47
N ALA A 146 8.12 1.20 3.77
CA ALA A 146 8.27 -0.15 4.34
C ALA A 146 9.18 -0.15 5.56
N ARG A 147 10.22 0.67 5.59
CA ARG A 147 11.07 0.82 6.78
C ARG A 147 10.32 1.50 7.93
N GLN A 148 9.50 2.50 7.62
CA GLN A 148 8.64 3.14 8.62
C GLN A 148 7.59 2.15 9.16
N LEU A 149 7.01 1.35 8.28
CA LEU A 149 6.08 0.26 8.63
C LEU A 149 6.75 -0.75 9.57
N GLU A 150 7.97 -1.14 9.25
CA GLU A 150 8.73 -2.07 10.09
C GLU A 150 8.90 -1.53 11.51
N ALA A 151 9.24 -0.25 11.63
CA ALA A 151 9.44 0.39 12.93
C ALA A 151 8.14 0.42 13.75
N VAL A 152 7.02 0.74 13.11
CA VAL A 152 5.71 0.74 13.77
C VAL A 152 5.33 -0.67 14.22
N ALA A 153 5.46 -1.65 13.32
CA ALA A 153 5.12 -3.03 13.62
C ALA A 153 5.98 -3.62 14.75
N ALA A 154 7.27 -3.28 14.78
CA ALA A 154 8.18 -3.74 15.81
C ALA A 154 7.81 -3.24 17.20
N GLY A 155 7.10 -2.13 17.30
CA GLY A 155 6.65 -1.56 18.56
C GLY A 155 5.33 -2.12 19.08
N LEU A 156 4.71 -3.04 18.36
CA LEU A 156 3.40 -3.60 18.74
C LEU A 156 3.49 -4.80 19.68
#